data_97b4f120dafb398494f5c4a6afe355b8
#
_entry.id   97b4f120dafb398494f5c4a6afe355b8
#
_cell.length_a   1.000
_cell.length_b   1.000
_cell.length_c   1.000
_cell.angle_alpha   90.00
_cell.angle_beta   90.00
_cell.angle_gamma   90.00
#
_symmetry.space_group_name_H-M   'P 1'
#
loop_
_entity.id
_entity.type
_entity.pdbx_description
1 polymer ?
#
loop_
_entity_poly.entity_id
_entity_poly.type
_entity_poly.pdbx_seq_one_letter_code
_entity_poly.pdbx_strand_id
1 'polypeptide(L)'
;MYAVDLHAHTRFFHGHERAAQLFDPVGVQLLAGMTRLRDLDGVALTNHDYYREFDLGDGGSDSGTGSRFAATIPGIEITTTQGHVLVVGPDPPRRTEPGELTPEEAVELAHDRDCAAIIAHPYRNSTVRNVKAKFDAIEVNGKHPRTEEWVQRLAENHGLPMVGGSDAHYPIEVGRAFTRIEAEELTPEAVVEAIREGRVEPRVGRGRFNRAVRWFYRQIHEEKGNLDRPEWLETPGVGEPPK
;
A
#
# COMPACT_ATOMS: atom_id res chain seq x y z
N MET A 1 8.53 -12.32 -13.43
CA MET A 1 7.30 -11.62 -12.92
C MET A 1 7.21 -11.87 -11.44
N TYR A 2 7.12 -10.81 -10.64
CA TYR A 2 7.12 -10.83 -9.18
C TYR A 2 5.73 -10.46 -8.63
N ALA A 3 5.38 -11.00 -7.47
CA ALA A 3 4.17 -10.68 -6.73
C ALA A 3 4.54 -9.84 -5.50
N VAL A 4 4.14 -8.56 -5.48
CA VAL A 4 4.55 -7.59 -4.45
C VAL A 4 3.32 -6.89 -3.87
N ASP A 5 3.21 -6.89 -2.55
CA ASP A 5 2.23 -6.07 -1.84
C ASP A 5 2.79 -4.65 -1.70
N LEU A 6 2.18 -3.69 -2.39
CA LEU A 6 2.71 -2.31 -2.46
C LEU A 6 2.22 -1.39 -1.33
N HIS A 7 1.44 -1.91 -0.36
CA HIS A 7 0.90 -1.11 0.73
C HIS A 7 0.79 -1.90 2.02
N ALA A 8 1.75 -1.74 2.93
CA ALA A 8 1.73 -2.39 4.23
C ALA A 8 2.43 -1.55 5.31
N HIS A 9 1.93 -1.65 6.55
CA HIS A 9 2.43 -0.92 7.71
C HIS A 9 3.11 -1.85 8.69
N THR A 10 4.26 -1.44 9.23
CA THR A 10 5.01 -2.20 10.22
C THR A 10 4.52 -1.94 11.63
N ARG A 11 3.87 -0.79 11.84
CA ARG A 11 3.39 -0.35 13.15
C ARG A 11 2.00 -0.91 13.41
N PHE A 12 1.95 -2.06 14.06
CA PHE A 12 0.70 -2.68 14.49
C PHE A 12 0.15 -1.98 15.74
N PHE A 13 -1.18 -2.05 15.94
CA PHE A 13 -1.85 -1.46 17.11
C PHE A 13 -1.72 0.06 17.20
N HIS A 14 -2.26 0.79 16.22
CA HIS A 14 -2.41 2.23 16.32
C HIS A 14 -3.06 2.63 17.66
N GLY A 15 -2.36 3.45 18.44
CA GLY A 15 -2.85 3.96 19.72
C GLY A 15 -1.92 3.79 20.92
N HIS A 16 -0.83 3.02 20.81
CA HIS A 16 0.15 2.88 21.87
C HIS A 16 1.51 3.49 21.48
N GLU A 17 1.64 4.81 21.62
CA GLU A 17 2.87 5.54 21.27
C GLU A 17 4.13 4.98 21.94
N ARG A 18 4.02 4.47 23.19
CA ARG A 18 5.15 3.89 23.94
C ARG A 18 5.64 2.56 23.35
N ALA A 19 4.82 1.86 22.59
CA ALA A 19 5.18 0.58 21.97
C ALA A 19 5.72 0.72 20.54
N ALA A 20 5.59 1.89 19.93
CA ALA A 20 5.95 2.13 18.54
C ALA A 20 7.41 1.79 18.21
N GLN A 21 8.34 2.18 19.10
CA GLN A 21 9.78 1.93 18.87
C GLN A 21 10.17 0.45 18.98
N LEU A 22 9.39 -0.34 19.71
CA LEU A 22 9.61 -1.78 19.88
C LEU A 22 9.00 -2.59 18.73
N PHE A 23 7.90 -2.12 18.13
CA PHE A 23 7.15 -2.87 17.14
C PHE A 23 7.72 -2.76 15.73
N ASP A 24 8.33 -1.65 15.33
CA ASP A 24 8.81 -1.50 13.96
C ASP A 24 9.80 -2.60 13.52
N PRO A 25 10.89 -2.92 14.24
CA PRO A 25 11.79 -3.99 13.82
C PRO A 25 11.12 -5.37 13.81
N VAL A 26 10.29 -5.66 14.80
CA VAL A 26 9.53 -6.92 14.87
C VAL A 26 8.44 -6.94 13.80
N GLY A 27 7.79 -5.80 13.57
CA GLY A 27 6.77 -5.61 12.55
C GLY A 27 7.30 -5.93 11.15
N VAL A 28 8.47 -5.43 10.79
CA VAL A 28 9.10 -5.73 9.49
C VAL A 28 9.36 -7.21 9.33
N GLN A 29 9.94 -7.87 10.33
CA GLN A 29 10.20 -9.32 10.29
C GLN A 29 8.91 -10.12 10.14
N LEU A 30 7.85 -9.75 10.86
CA LEU A 30 6.55 -10.40 10.78
C LEU A 30 5.89 -10.20 9.40
N LEU A 31 5.97 -8.98 8.85
CA LEU A 31 5.46 -8.68 7.52
C LEU A 31 6.22 -9.47 6.46
N ALA A 32 7.54 -9.39 6.43
CA ALA A 32 8.37 -10.07 5.44
C ALA A 32 8.23 -11.59 5.54
N GLY A 33 8.13 -12.14 6.74
CA GLY A 33 7.86 -13.57 6.96
C GLY A 33 6.46 -13.99 6.49
N MET A 34 5.43 -13.17 6.77
CA MET A 34 4.07 -13.45 6.30
C MET A 34 3.95 -13.31 4.79
N THR A 35 4.61 -12.31 4.20
CA THR A 35 4.70 -12.13 2.74
C THR A 35 5.21 -13.39 2.08
N ARG A 36 6.29 -13.98 2.61
CA ARG A 36 6.83 -15.24 2.12
C ARG A 36 5.87 -16.41 2.29
N LEU A 37 5.17 -16.50 3.43
CA LEU A 37 4.15 -17.52 3.70
C LEU A 37 2.93 -17.41 2.77
N ARG A 38 2.73 -16.25 2.13
CA ARG A 38 1.67 -15.99 1.16
C ARG A 38 2.13 -16.15 -0.28
N ASP A 39 3.32 -16.71 -0.50
CA ASP A 39 3.93 -16.89 -1.82
C ASP A 39 4.05 -15.55 -2.58
N LEU A 40 4.31 -14.46 -1.86
CA LEU A 40 4.69 -13.17 -2.43
C LEU A 40 6.20 -12.99 -2.38
N ASP A 41 6.73 -12.30 -3.38
CA ASP A 41 8.16 -12.06 -3.55
C ASP A 41 8.62 -10.84 -2.76
N GLY A 42 7.74 -9.86 -2.54
CA GLY A 42 8.09 -8.62 -1.84
C GLY A 42 6.90 -7.92 -1.17
N VAL A 43 7.25 -6.95 -0.31
CA VAL A 43 6.30 -6.05 0.36
C VAL A 43 6.90 -4.65 0.47
N ALA A 44 6.13 -3.61 0.12
CA ALA A 44 6.50 -2.24 0.35
C ALA A 44 6.13 -1.82 1.78
N LEU A 45 7.09 -1.19 2.46
CA LEU A 45 6.92 -0.68 3.82
C LEU A 45 6.48 0.79 3.74
N THR A 46 5.17 1.02 3.81
CA THR A 46 4.54 2.32 3.56
C THR A 46 3.87 2.86 4.81
N ASN A 47 4.64 3.04 5.90
CA ASN A 47 4.09 3.62 7.13
C ASN A 47 3.60 5.06 6.90
N HIS A 48 2.58 5.47 7.67
CA HIS A 48 2.06 6.84 7.62
C HIS A 48 3.13 7.85 8.02
N ASP A 49 3.45 8.76 7.09
CA ASP A 49 4.29 9.94 7.28
C ASP A 49 5.71 9.67 7.79
N TYR A 50 6.19 8.43 7.72
CA TYR A 50 7.59 8.10 7.95
C TYR A 50 8.05 6.86 7.17
N TYR A 51 9.31 6.90 6.75
CA TYR A 51 10.07 5.75 6.27
C TYR A 51 11.27 5.50 7.15
N ARG A 52 11.52 4.25 7.47
CA ARG A 52 12.71 3.79 8.16
C ARG A 52 13.30 2.59 7.44
N GLU A 53 14.59 2.67 7.18
CA GLU A 53 15.34 1.54 6.64
C GLU A 53 15.52 0.46 7.70
N PHE A 54 15.31 -0.79 7.31
CA PHE A 54 15.48 -1.93 8.19
C PHE A 54 16.44 -2.92 7.54
N ASP A 55 17.45 -3.30 8.32
CA ASP A 55 18.32 -4.42 7.96
C ASP A 55 17.68 -5.73 8.45
N LEU A 56 17.25 -6.56 7.52
CA LEU A 56 16.71 -7.90 7.80
C LEU A 56 17.81 -8.97 7.86
N GLY A 57 19.09 -8.56 7.85
CA GLY A 57 20.24 -9.45 7.77
C GLY A 57 20.42 -10.04 6.36
N ASP A 58 21.29 -11.02 6.19
CA ASP A 58 21.68 -11.64 4.90
C ASP A 58 20.52 -12.23 4.06
N GLY A 59 19.30 -11.94 4.43
CA GLY A 59 18.08 -12.35 3.70
C GLY A 59 17.54 -11.32 2.70
N GLY A 60 18.09 -10.10 2.70
CA GLY A 60 17.43 -8.96 2.00
C GLY A 60 17.93 -8.62 0.60
N SER A 61 19.10 -9.11 0.18
CA SER A 61 19.68 -8.69 -1.12
C SER A 61 20.04 -9.82 -2.08
N ASP A 62 19.87 -11.07 -1.66
CA ASP A 62 20.18 -12.19 -2.55
C ASP A 62 18.88 -12.88 -2.98
N SER A 63 18.48 -12.67 -4.24
CA SER A 63 17.37 -13.33 -4.92
C SER A 63 17.58 -14.85 -5.09
N GLY A 64 18.54 -15.41 -4.35
CA GLY A 64 18.82 -16.84 -4.30
C GLY A 64 17.78 -17.60 -3.48
N THR A 65 17.39 -18.74 -3.97
CA THR A 65 16.49 -19.74 -3.40
C THR A 65 16.87 -20.17 -1.97
N GLY A 66 16.66 -19.31 -0.97
CA GLY A 66 17.04 -19.59 0.42
C GLY A 66 16.70 -18.50 1.43
N SER A 67 16.31 -17.29 1.01
CA SER A 67 15.97 -16.25 1.94
C SER A 67 14.73 -16.61 2.76
N ARG A 68 14.82 -16.43 4.07
CA ARG A 68 13.75 -16.64 5.05
C ARG A 68 12.64 -15.58 4.91
N PHE A 69 12.98 -14.43 4.36
CA PHE A 69 12.09 -13.28 4.23
C PHE A 69 11.89 -12.92 2.75
N ALA A 70 10.74 -12.33 2.44
CA ALA A 70 10.51 -11.68 1.17
C ALA A 70 11.28 -10.36 1.08
N ALA A 71 11.49 -9.85 -0.12
CA ALA A 71 12.11 -8.55 -0.34
C ALA A 71 11.27 -7.42 0.29
N THR A 72 11.93 -6.42 0.88
CA THR A 72 11.28 -5.19 1.33
C THR A 72 11.57 -4.07 0.34
N ILE A 73 10.51 -3.39 -0.09
CA ILE A 73 10.60 -2.21 -0.95
C ILE A 73 10.43 -0.96 -0.09
N PRO A 74 11.32 0.03 -0.19
CA PRO A 74 11.18 1.29 0.53
C PRO A 74 9.92 2.04 0.09
N GLY A 75 9.24 2.67 1.05
CA GLY A 75 8.06 3.47 0.76
C GLY A 75 7.55 4.24 1.97
N ILE A 76 6.61 5.13 1.72
CA ILE A 76 5.90 5.94 2.72
C ILE A 76 4.47 6.16 2.24
N GLU A 77 3.51 6.17 3.14
CA GLU A 77 2.17 6.67 2.88
C GLU A 77 2.07 8.10 3.42
N ILE A 78 2.07 9.09 2.51
CA ILE A 78 1.98 10.51 2.87
C ILE A 78 0.53 10.89 3.11
N THR A 79 0.23 11.40 4.30
CA THR A 79 -1.05 12.03 4.63
C THR A 79 -1.07 13.45 4.08
N THR A 80 -1.70 13.64 2.91
CA THR A 80 -1.83 14.95 2.28
C THR A 80 -3.09 15.69 2.77
N THR A 81 -3.26 16.93 2.34
CA THR A 81 -4.45 17.75 2.63
C THR A 81 -5.77 17.17 2.08
N GLN A 82 -5.71 16.19 1.14
CA GLN A 82 -6.87 15.66 0.43
C GLN A 82 -7.00 14.13 0.50
N GLY A 83 -6.18 13.47 1.28
CA GLY A 83 -6.12 12.02 1.43
C GLY A 83 -4.69 11.51 1.33
N HIS A 84 -4.50 10.25 0.95
CA HIS A 84 -3.20 9.61 1.02
C HIS A 84 -2.57 9.39 -0.35
N VAL A 85 -1.25 9.55 -0.40
CA VAL A 85 -0.41 9.24 -1.56
C VAL A 85 0.65 8.25 -1.12
N LEU A 86 0.73 7.08 -1.77
CA LEU A 86 1.85 6.17 -1.59
C LEU A 86 3.02 6.65 -2.42
N VAL A 87 4.18 6.71 -1.79
CA VAL A 87 5.46 6.95 -2.46
C VAL A 87 6.32 5.71 -2.29
N VAL A 88 6.63 5.03 -3.38
CA VAL A 88 7.36 3.75 -3.38
C VAL A 88 8.54 3.84 -4.32
N GLY A 89 9.71 3.44 -3.87
CA GLY A 89 10.92 3.50 -4.71
C GLY A 89 12.21 3.50 -3.89
N PRO A 90 13.37 3.83 -4.52
CA PRO A 90 14.67 3.69 -3.89
C PRO A 90 14.95 4.66 -2.75
N ASP A 91 14.40 5.88 -2.80
CA ASP A 91 14.69 6.93 -1.82
C ASP A 91 13.41 7.67 -1.36
N PRO A 92 12.41 7.01 -0.73
CA PRO A 92 11.23 7.72 -0.24
C PRO A 92 11.61 8.72 0.86
N PRO A 93 10.82 9.81 1.05
CA PRO A 93 11.03 10.76 2.12
C PRO A 93 11.13 10.07 3.48
N ARG A 94 12.07 10.48 4.31
CA ARG A 94 12.25 9.89 5.65
C ARG A 94 11.11 10.23 6.61
N ARG A 95 10.51 11.40 6.41
CA ARG A 95 9.38 11.90 7.21
C ARG A 95 8.64 13.01 6.49
N THR A 96 7.34 13.04 6.68
CA THR A 96 6.44 14.16 6.34
C THR A 96 5.59 14.50 7.56
N GLU A 97 4.99 15.69 7.57
CA GLU A 97 4.02 16.06 8.62
C GLU A 97 2.60 15.85 8.06
N PRO A 98 1.72 15.17 8.80
CA PRO A 98 0.37 14.87 8.33
C PRO A 98 -0.42 16.12 7.94
N GLY A 99 -0.93 16.16 6.71
CA GLY A 99 -1.76 17.25 6.19
C GLY A 99 -1.00 18.55 5.85
N GLU A 100 0.33 18.52 5.82
CA GLU A 100 1.15 19.67 5.41
C GLU A 100 1.25 19.77 3.88
N LEU A 101 1.46 18.65 3.20
CA LEU A 101 1.61 18.63 1.75
C LEU A 101 0.26 18.51 1.04
N THR A 102 0.13 19.20 -0.09
CA THR A 102 -0.91 18.90 -1.08
C THR A 102 -0.57 17.61 -1.83
N PRO A 103 -1.52 16.96 -2.50
CA PRO A 103 -1.22 15.81 -3.35
C PRO A 103 -0.23 16.12 -4.47
N GLU A 104 -0.29 17.33 -5.05
CA GLU A 104 0.64 17.79 -6.09
C GLU A 104 2.08 17.85 -5.57
N GLU A 105 2.28 18.47 -4.39
CA GLU A 105 3.59 18.54 -3.73
C GLU A 105 4.12 17.15 -3.35
N ALA A 106 3.25 16.25 -2.93
CA ALA A 106 3.63 14.86 -2.63
C ALA A 106 4.10 14.11 -3.89
N VAL A 107 3.45 14.35 -5.04
CA VAL A 107 3.87 13.79 -6.34
C VAL A 107 5.21 14.37 -6.77
N GLU A 108 5.40 15.70 -6.68
CA GLU A 108 6.68 16.34 -7.01
C GLU A 108 7.81 15.79 -6.13
N LEU A 109 7.57 15.71 -4.81
CA LEU A 109 8.53 15.13 -3.85
C LEU A 109 8.90 13.68 -4.18
N ALA A 110 7.93 12.87 -4.63
CA ALA A 110 8.19 11.49 -5.04
C ALA A 110 9.07 11.43 -6.29
N HIS A 111 8.76 12.24 -7.30
CA HIS A 111 9.49 12.25 -8.56
C HIS A 111 10.92 12.80 -8.43
N ASP A 112 11.12 13.82 -7.59
CA ASP A 112 12.45 14.38 -7.28
C ASP A 112 13.38 13.35 -6.59
N ARG A 113 12.82 12.25 -6.12
CA ARG A 113 13.50 11.17 -5.40
C ARG A 113 13.44 9.82 -6.14
N ASP A 114 13.17 9.86 -7.44
CA ASP A 114 13.06 8.68 -8.29
C ASP A 114 12.05 7.63 -7.79
N CYS A 115 11.03 8.05 -7.03
CA CYS A 115 9.96 7.20 -6.52
C CYS A 115 8.69 7.33 -7.35
N ALA A 116 7.87 6.29 -7.35
CA ALA A 116 6.53 6.31 -7.92
C ALA A 116 5.53 6.90 -6.92
N ALA A 117 4.62 7.79 -7.42
CA ALA A 117 3.52 8.37 -6.69
C ALA A 117 2.21 7.68 -7.06
N ILE A 118 1.53 7.06 -6.09
CA ILE A 118 0.35 6.23 -6.30
C ILE A 118 -0.82 6.79 -5.50
N ILE A 119 -1.99 6.96 -6.12
CA ILE A 119 -3.21 7.32 -5.40
C ILE A 119 -3.61 6.15 -4.49
N ALA A 120 -3.50 6.31 -3.17
CA ALA A 120 -3.90 5.31 -2.19
C ALA A 120 -5.42 5.27 -2.02
N HIS A 121 -5.98 4.05 -1.93
CA HIS A 121 -7.41 3.78 -1.64
C HIS A 121 -8.36 4.94 -2.03
N PRO A 122 -8.51 5.26 -3.33
CA PRO A 122 -9.11 6.51 -3.85
C PRO A 122 -10.54 6.77 -3.40
N TYR A 123 -11.24 5.77 -2.88
CA TYR A 123 -12.63 5.83 -2.43
C TYR A 123 -12.78 5.70 -0.91
N ARG A 124 -11.69 5.95 -0.14
CA ARG A 124 -11.72 5.94 1.31
C ARG A 124 -11.12 7.22 1.87
N ASN A 125 -11.95 8.10 2.47
CA ASN A 125 -11.51 9.36 3.07
C ASN A 125 -10.55 10.18 2.18
N SER A 126 -10.79 10.19 0.87
CA SER A 126 -9.85 10.75 -0.08
C SER A 126 -10.55 11.48 -1.21
N THR A 127 -10.12 12.70 -1.49
CA THR A 127 -10.45 13.47 -2.70
C THR A 127 -9.27 13.56 -3.66
N VAL A 128 -8.15 12.92 -3.37
CA VAL A 128 -6.93 12.86 -4.21
C VAL A 128 -7.26 12.41 -5.64
N ARG A 129 -8.25 11.53 -5.79
CA ARG A 129 -8.70 11.08 -7.12
C ARG A 129 -9.20 12.20 -8.06
N ASN A 130 -9.54 13.38 -7.50
CA ASN A 130 -10.01 14.54 -8.26
C ASN A 130 -8.88 15.53 -8.58
N VAL A 131 -7.68 15.26 -8.09
CA VAL A 131 -6.52 16.14 -8.24
C VAL A 131 -5.85 15.88 -9.58
N LYS A 132 -5.47 16.97 -10.26
CA LYS A 132 -4.73 16.92 -11.52
C LYS A 132 -3.23 17.00 -11.25
N ALA A 133 -2.64 15.88 -10.83
CA ALA A 133 -1.20 15.72 -10.68
C ALA A 133 -0.71 14.55 -11.52
N LYS A 134 0.60 14.44 -11.71
CA LYS A 134 1.22 13.38 -12.52
C LYS A 134 1.44 12.12 -11.68
N PHE A 135 0.34 11.51 -11.20
CA PHE A 135 0.43 10.22 -10.53
C PHE A 135 0.94 9.15 -11.50
N ASP A 136 1.63 8.14 -10.96
CA ASP A 136 2.15 7.02 -11.74
C ASP A 136 1.19 5.82 -11.77
N ALA A 137 0.32 5.68 -10.74
CA ALA A 137 -0.67 4.59 -10.67
C ALA A 137 -1.83 4.90 -9.71
N ILE A 138 -2.83 4.01 -9.70
CA ILE A 138 -3.97 4.04 -8.75
C ILE A 138 -4.08 2.69 -8.06
N GLU A 139 -4.30 2.71 -6.74
CA GLU A 139 -4.37 1.51 -5.92
C GLU A 139 -5.75 0.84 -5.94
N VAL A 140 -5.75 -0.48 -6.14
CA VAL A 140 -6.83 -1.39 -5.76
C VAL A 140 -6.54 -1.89 -4.34
N ASN A 141 -7.30 -1.42 -3.36
CA ASN A 141 -7.02 -1.65 -1.95
C ASN A 141 -7.65 -2.95 -1.43
N GLY A 142 -6.86 -3.78 -0.75
CA GLY A 142 -7.28 -5.07 -0.23
C GLY A 142 -8.32 -5.03 0.90
N LYS A 143 -8.45 -3.91 1.61
CA LYS A 143 -9.52 -3.68 2.60
C LYS A 143 -10.86 -3.38 1.95
N HIS A 144 -10.83 -2.74 0.76
CA HIS A 144 -12.01 -2.29 0.03
C HIS A 144 -12.13 -2.91 -1.37
N PRO A 145 -12.10 -4.25 -1.51
CA PRO A 145 -12.10 -4.91 -2.82
C PRO A 145 -13.39 -4.67 -3.64
N ARG A 146 -14.43 -4.14 -3.03
CA ARG A 146 -15.69 -3.78 -3.71
C ARG A 146 -15.55 -2.56 -4.60
N THR A 147 -14.53 -1.75 -4.38
CA THR A 147 -14.25 -0.55 -5.18
C THR A 147 -13.43 -0.83 -6.42
N GLU A 148 -13.03 -2.09 -6.68
CA GLU A 148 -12.15 -2.48 -7.79
C GLU A 148 -12.67 -1.96 -9.14
N GLU A 149 -13.97 -2.13 -9.44
CA GLU A 149 -14.57 -1.65 -10.68
C GLU A 149 -14.56 -0.12 -10.80
N TRP A 150 -14.69 0.60 -9.67
CA TRP A 150 -14.61 2.05 -9.65
C TRP A 150 -13.18 2.53 -9.86
N VAL A 151 -12.22 1.84 -9.24
CA VAL A 151 -10.79 2.11 -9.44
C VAL A 151 -10.41 1.88 -10.89
N GLN A 152 -10.92 0.82 -11.52
CA GLN A 152 -10.69 0.55 -12.93
C GLN A 152 -11.18 1.70 -13.82
N ARG A 153 -12.42 2.17 -13.63
CA ARG A 153 -12.96 3.31 -14.39
C ARG A 153 -12.15 4.60 -14.15
N LEU A 154 -11.72 4.81 -12.91
CA LEU A 154 -10.89 5.96 -12.57
C LEU A 154 -9.53 5.87 -13.29
N ALA A 155 -8.91 4.70 -13.29
CA ALA A 155 -7.64 4.45 -13.98
C ALA A 155 -7.76 4.66 -15.49
N GLU A 156 -8.81 4.14 -16.11
CA GLU A 156 -9.12 4.36 -17.53
C GLU A 156 -9.29 5.85 -17.85
N ASN A 157 -10.01 6.61 -17.00
CA ASN A 157 -10.24 8.03 -17.21
C ASN A 157 -8.96 8.88 -17.08
N HIS A 158 -8.02 8.44 -16.24
CA HIS A 158 -6.73 9.12 -16.04
C HIS A 158 -5.61 8.60 -16.94
N GLY A 159 -5.84 7.48 -17.65
CA GLY A 159 -4.80 6.81 -18.44
C GLY A 159 -3.66 6.24 -17.58
N LEU A 160 -3.97 5.82 -16.34
CA LEU A 160 -2.99 5.33 -15.36
C LEU A 160 -3.11 3.80 -15.20
N PRO A 161 -2.01 3.11 -14.93
CA PRO A 161 -2.05 1.71 -14.53
C PRO A 161 -2.64 1.54 -13.14
N MET A 162 -3.15 0.34 -12.87
CA MET A 162 -3.60 -0.04 -11.54
C MET A 162 -2.55 -0.91 -10.84
N VAL A 163 -2.38 -0.68 -9.54
CA VAL A 163 -1.57 -1.51 -8.65
C VAL A 163 -2.42 -2.06 -7.51
N GLY A 164 -1.97 -3.10 -6.82
CA GLY A 164 -2.65 -3.68 -5.68
C GLY A 164 -1.82 -3.52 -4.41
N GLY A 165 -2.47 -3.11 -3.33
CA GLY A 165 -1.90 -3.04 -1.98
C GLY A 165 -2.89 -3.54 -0.93
N SER A 166 -2.42 -4.25 0.08
CA SER A 166 -3.30 -4.79 1.14
C SER A 166 -3.75 -3.74 2.14
N ASP A 167 -2.99 -2.66 2.31
CA ASP A 167 -3.11 -1.70 3.41
C ASP A 167 -3.06 -2.43 4.76
N ALA A 168 -2.13 -3.40 4.86
CA ALA A 168 -2.01 -4.27 6.02
C ALA A 168 -1.58 -3.49 7.25
N HIS A 169 -2.37 -3.55 8.31
CA HIS A 169 -2.04 -3.05 9.65
C HIS A 169 -1.75 -4.19 10.62
N TYR A 170 -1.84 -5.43 10.14
CA TYR A 170 -1.45 -6.65 10.83
C TYR A 170 -0.85 -7.64 9.81
N PRO A 171 0.11 -8.48 10.22
CA PRO A 171 0.78 -9.39 9.29
C PRO A 171 -0.16 -10.29 8.51
N ILE A 172 -1.26 -10.73 9.13
CA ILE A 172 -2.26 -11.60 8.51
C ILE A 172 -3.04 -10.95 7.35
N GLU A 173 -2.96 -9.63 7.21
CA GLU A 173 -3.63 -8.87 6.15
C GLU A 173 -2.81 -8.80 4.87
N VAL A 174 -1.50 -9.01 4.94
CA VAL A 174 -0.59 -8.98 3.79
C VAL A 174 -1.09 -9.87 2.66
N GLY A 175 -1.03 -9.38 1.44
CA GLY A 175 -1.45 -10.12 0.25
C GLY A 175 -2.97 -10.21 0.05
N ARG A 176 -3.77 -9.41 0.75
CA ARG A 176 -5.21 -9.26 0.44
C ARG A 176 -5.43 -8.65 -0.93
N ALA A 177 -4.58 -7.70 -1.30
CA ALA A 177 -4.33 -7.29 -2.65
C ALA A 177 -2.82 -7.15 -2.82
N PHE A 178 -2.34 -7.37 -4.02
CA PHE A 178 -0.93 -7.27 -4.38
C PHE A 178 -0.80 -6.97 -5.88
N THR A 179 0.39 -6.59 -6.30
CA THR A 179 0.70 -6.26 -7.69
C THR A 179 1.58 -7.36 -8.30
N ARG A 180 1.23 -7.81 -9.48
CA ARG A 180 2.16 -8.54 -10.35
C ARG A 180 3.00 -7.54 -11.11
N ILE A 181 4.31 -7.67 -11.01
CA ILE A 181 5.29 -6.75 -11.59
C ILE A 181 6.14 -7.52 -12.59
N GLU A 182 6.18 -7.04 -13.83
CA GLU A 182 7.06 -7.58 -14.86
C GLU A 182 8.39 -6.85 -14.82
N ALA A 183 9.39 -7.51 -14.26
CA ALA A 183 10.77 -7.03 -14.16
C ALA A 183 11.74 -8.22 -14.27
N GLU A 184 13.00 -7.96 -14.59
CA GLU A 184 14.08 -8.96 -14.61
C GLU A 184 14.54 -9.28 -13.19
N GLU A 185 14.68 -8.23 -12.36
CA GLU A 185 15.06 -8.33 -10.95
C GLU A 185 14.07 -7.54 -10.09
N LEU A 186 13.90 -7.95 -8.83
CA LEU A 186 13.05 -7.23 -7.88
C LEU A 186 13.88 -6.23 -7.09
N THR A 187 14.10 -5.05 -7.68
CA THR A 187 14.72 -3.89 -7.03
C THR A 187 13.72 -2.74 -6.90
N PRO A 188 13.93 -1.79 -5.99
CA PRO A 188 13.05 -0.62 -5.88
C PRO A 188 12.94 0.18 -7.18
N GLU A 189 14.04 0.32 -7.91
CA GLU A 189 14.12 1.01 -9.21
C GLU A 189 13.30 0.28 -10.27
N ALA A 190 13.44 -1.04 -10.36
CA ALA A 190 12.67 -1.86 -11.31
C ALA A 190 11.17 -1.85 -11.02
N VAL A 191 10.78 -1.76 -9.74
CA VAL A 191 9.38 -1.58 -9.34
C VAL A 191 8.84 -0.24 -9.85
N VAL A 192 9.57 0.85 -9.67
CA VAL A 192 9.18 2.20 -10.15
C VAL A 192 9.05 2.21 -11.67
N GLU A 193 10.06 1.67 -12.37
CA GLU A 193 10.05 1.58 -13.83
C GLU A 193 8.85 0.79 -14.35
N ALA A 194 8.59 -0.38 -13.77
CA ALA A 194 7.45 -1.21 -14.17
C ALA A 194 6.10 -0.51 -13.92
N ILE A 195 5.96 0.25 -12.82
CA ILE A 195 4.75 1.04 -12.55
C ILE A 195 4.58 2.12 -13.63
N ARG A 196 5.61 2.92 -13.91
CA ARG A 196 5.57 4.01 -14.89
C ARG A 196 5.30 3.53 -16.32
N GLU A 197 5.79 2.36 -16.67
CA GLU A 197 5.56 1.75 -17.99
C GLU A 197 4.27 0.92 -18.08
N GLY A 198 3.50 0.81 -17.00
CA GLY A 198 2.27 0.04 -16.97
C GLY A 198 2.48 -1.49 -17.05
N ARG A 199 3.71 -1.98 -16.76
CA ARG A 199 4.06 -3.40 -16.68
C ARG A 199 3.67 -4.02 -15.32
N VAL A 200 2.47 -3.67 -14.87
CA VAL A 200 1.92 -4.04 -13.56
C VAL A 200 0.47 -4.50 -13.70
N GLU A 201 0.05 -5.41 -12.83
CA GLU A 201 -1.31 -5.93 -12.80
C GLU A 201 -1.76 -6.14 -11.34
N PRO A 202 -2.85 -5.50 -10.87
CA PRO A 202 -3.37 -5.73 -9.54
C PRO A 202 -3.99 -7.11 -9.41
N ARG A 203 -3.87 -7.70 -8.25
CA ARG A 203 -4.53 -8.95 -7.86
C ARG A 203 -5.18 -8.81 -6.50
N VAL A 204 -6.45 -9.19 -6.42
CA VAL A 204 -7.21 -9.22 -5.16
C VAL A 204 -7.35 -10.66 -4.68
N GLY A 205 -6.87 -10.93 -3.49
CA GLY A 205 -6.97 -12.24 -2.85
C GLY A 205 -8.41 -12.57 -2.47
N ARG A 206 -9.10 -13.38 -3.28
CA ARG A 206 -10.50 -13.82 -3.06
C ARG A 206 -10.62 -15.18 -2.35
N GLY A 207 -9.50 -15.76 -1.87
CA GLY A 207 -9.44 -17.07 -1.24
C GLY A 207 -10.26 -17.18 0.06
N ARG A 208 -10.52 -18.42 0.50
CA ARG A 208 -11.31 -18.73 1.72
C ARG A 208 -10.70 -18.10 2.97
N PHE A 209 -9.37 -18.06 3.08
CA PHE A 209 -8.66 -17.43 4.18
C PHE A 209 -8.93 -15.91 4.22
N ASN A 210 -8.79 -15.21 3.11
CA ASN A 210 -9.05 -13.77 3.03
C ASN A 210 -10.53 -13.43 3.34
N ARG A 211 -11.47 -14.34 3.02
CA ARG A 211 -12.89 -14.20 3.44
C ARG A 211 -13.06 -14.35 4.94
N ALA A 212 -12.36 -15.33 5.55
CA ALA A 212 -12.42 -15.53 7.01
C ALA A 212 -11.81 -14.36 7.76
N VAL A 213 -10.67 -13.83 7.30
CA VAL A 213 -10.02 -12.66 7.90
C VAL A 213 -10.92 -11.42 7.77
N ARG A 214 -11.54 -11.18 6.61
CA ARG A 214 -12.52 -10.08 6.43
C ARG A 214 -13.73 -10.23 7.36
N TRP A 215 -14.25 -11.44 7.53
CA TRP A 215 -15.34 -11.71 8.44
C TRP A 215 -14.95 -11.40 9.89
N PHE A 216 -13.77 -11.84 10.33
CA PHE A 216 -13.25 -11.60 11.67
C PHE A 216 -13.08 -10.09 11.95
N TYR A 217 -12.48 -9.35 11.01
CA TYR A 217 -12.35 -7.89 11.13
C TYR A 217 -13.70 -7.19 11.18
N ARG A 218 -14.67 -7.65 10.41
CA ARG A 218 -16.01 -7.13 10.46
C ARG A 218 -16.61 -7.27 11.87
N GLN A 219 -16.43 -8.41 12.52
CA GLN A 219 -16.91 -8.60 13.91
C GLN A 219 -16.23 -7.63 14.88
N ILE A 220 -14.90 -7.44 14.77
CA ILE A 220 -14.15 -6.49 15.62
C ILE A 220 -14.68 -5.05 15.40
N HIS A 221 -14.96 -4.68 14.17
CA HIS A 221 -15.45 -3.33 13.86
C HIS A 221 -16.92 -3.15 14.28
N GLU A 222 -17.74 -4.19 14.20
CA GLU A 222 -19.10 -4.21 14.74
C GLU A 222 -19.10 -3.99 16.26
N GLU A 223 -18.24 -4.73 16.99
CA GLU A 223 -18.08 -4.57 18.45
C GLU A 223 -17.55 -3.18 18.85
N LYS A 224 -16.75 -2.53 17.99
CA LYS A 224 -16.26 -1.18 18.23
C LYS A 224 -17.24 -0.08 17.84
N GLY A 225 -18.46 -0.42 17.39
CA GLY A 225 -19.47 0.54 16.96
C GLY A 225 -19.12 1.30 15.67
N ASN A 226 -18.17 0.81 14.90
CA ASN A 226 -17.69 1.48 13.69
C ASN A 226 -18.41 1.04 12.40
N LEU A 227 -19.43 0.17 12.50
CA LEU A 227 -20.08 -0.45 11.33
C LEU A 227 -21.59 -0.16 11.19
N ASP A 228 -22.15 0.73 11.99
CA ASP A 228 -23.60 1.06 11.91
C ASP A 228 -23.97 1.85 10.64
N ARG A 229 -23.00 2.14 9.77
CA ARG A 229 -23.23 2.86 8.51
C ARG A 229 -22.40 2.21 7.40
N PRO A 230 -22.95 2.03 6.20
CA PRO A 230 -22.15 1.61 5.06
C PRO A 230 -21.02 2.62 4.89
N GLU A 231 -19.77 2.19 5.04
CA GLU A 231 -18.55 3.03 4.99
C GLU A 231 -18.50 3.98 3.79
N TRP A 232 -19.28 3.71 2.75
CA TRP A 232 -19.35 4.49 1.51
C TRP A 232 -20.39 5.63 1.55
N LEU A 233 -21.25 5.73 2.57
CA LEU A 233 -22.31 6.77 2.63
C LEU A 233 -21.92 8.00 3.44
N GLU A 234 -20.89 7.93 4.30
CA GLU A 234 -20.65 8.98 5.30
C GLU A 234 -19.21 9.47 5.41
N THR A 235 -18.30 8.81 4.76
CA THR A 235 -16.91 9.24 4.77
C THR A 235 -16.67 10.14 3.57
N PRO A 236 -16.26 11.41 3.78
CA PRO A 236 -15.95 12.29 2.66
C PRO A 236 -14.97 11.62 1.69
N GLY A 237 -15.34 11.55 0.44
CA GLY A 237 -14.51 10.92 -0.58
C GLY A 237 -14.72 9.42 -0.79
N VAL A 238 -15.53 8.75 0.04
CA VAL A 238 -15.92 7.35 -0.19
C VAL A 238 -17.29 7.32 -0.88
N GLY A 239 -17.39 6.60 -1.97
CA GLY A 239 -18.67 6.11 -2.43
C GLY A 239 -19.35 6.84 -3.58
N GLU A 240 -18.79 7.88 -4.16
CA GLU A 240 -19.28 8.32 -5.46
C GLU A 240 -18.54 7.57 -6.57
N PRO A 241 -19.27 6.79 -7.41
CA PRO A 241 -18.65 6.19 -8.58
C PRO A 241 -18.12 7.30 -9.49
N PRO A 242 -17.02 7.07 -10.22
CA PRO A 242 -16.54 8.00 -11.24
C PRO A 242 -17.69 8.28 -12.24
N LYS A 243 -17.89 9.56 -12.54
CA LYS A 243 -18.85 10.02 -13.56
C LYS A 243 -18.38 9.62 -14.93
#